data_39ef5955d63ffdb9c5d54a41fbe394bf
#
_entry.id   39ef5955d63ffdb9c5d54a41fbe394bf
#
_cell.length_a   1.000
_cell.length_b   1.000
_cell.length_c   1.000
_cell.angle_alpha   90.00
_cell.angle_beta   90.00
_cell.angle_gamma   90.00
#
_symmetry.space_group_name_H-M   'P 1'
#
loop_
_entity.id
_entity.type
_entity.pdbx_description
1 polymer ?
#
loop_
_entity_poly.entity_id
_entity_poly.type
_entity_poly.pdbx_seq_one_letter_code
_entity_poly.pdbx_strand_id
1 'polypeptide(L)'
;MNPARRSGRIGKAVSDMDKKLGALTAAAAVAGAGAAVVLAKKGGGGKKAAEKSGPETCAPASYRNTELGKHEKNRKGIYYTNGNYEAFARPEKPEGVENKSAYIVGSGLAALAAACFLVRDGQMPGDHIHILEAMDVAGGACDGIFDPSRGYVMRGGREMEDHFECLWDLFRSIPSLEKPGASVLDEFYWLNKHDPNYSLCRATVDRGRDARTDGKFNLSQKGCMEIMKLFMTPDEDLYDKTIEDVFDDEVFSSTFWLYWRTMFAFENWHSALEMKLYFQRFIHHIAGLPDFSALKFTRYNQYESLILPMQKYLEEAGVDFRFGTEVTNVIFDIRDGRKTATAIECRVNGAEQGIVLTENDLVFVTNGSCTEGTIYGDQDHAPNGDAEVRTSGCWSLWKNIARQDPAFGRPEKFCSDISKTNWESATITTLDDKILPYITNICKRDPRTGKVVTG
;
A
#
# COMPACT_ATOMS: atom_id res chain seq x y z
N MET A 1 -19.67 41.11 -30.94
CA MET A 1 -18.99 39.81 -31.03
C MET A 1 -19.73 38.80 -30.20
N ASN A 2 -20.17 37.71 -30.80
CA ASN A 2 -21.17 36.77 -30.24
C ASN A 2 -20.54 35.86 -29.15
N PRO A 3 -21.07 35.83 -27.90
CA PRO A 3 -20.52 35.04 -26.79
C PRO A 3 -20.46 33.54 -27.07
N ALA A 4 -21.33 33.00 -27.90
CA ALA A 4 -21.39 31.58 -28.24
C ALA A 4 -20.13 31.06 -29.01
N ARG A 5 -19.38 31.92 -29.68
CA ARG A 5 -18.13 31.53 -30.37
C ARG A 5 -16.92 31.45 -29.45
N ARG A 6 -16.96 32.07 -28.27
CA ARG A 6 -15.89 31.97 -27.24
C ARG A 6 -15.97 30.70 -26.44
N SER A 7 -17.19 30.27 -26.08
CA SER A 7 -17.41 29.03 -25.31
C SER A 7 -16.99 27.78 -26.09
N GLY A 8 -17.26 27.71 -27.40
CA GLY A 8 -16.88 26.57 -28.25
C GLY A 8 -15.37 26.40 -28.46
N ARG A 9 -14.60 27.50 -28.44
CA ARG A 9 -13.13 27.43 -28.54
C ARG A 9 -12.45 26.98 -27.26
N ILE A 10 -12.99 27.38 -26.09
CA ILE A 10 -12.47 26.97 -24.78
C ILE A 10 -12.80 25.49 -24.54
N GLY A 11 -14.02 25.04 -24.83
CA GLY A 11 -14.41 23.64 -24.70
C GLY A 11 -13.58 22.69 -25.58
N LYS A 12 -13.21 23.13 -26.79
CA LYS A 12 -12.37 22.34 -27.69
C LYS A 12 -10.91 22.30 -27.24
N ALA A 13 -10.38 23.39 -26.68
CA ALA A 13 -9.02 23.45 -26.14
C ALA A 13 -8.87 22.57 -24.87
N VAL A 14 -9.90 22.53 -24.00
CA VAL A 14 -9.93 21.68 -22.81
C VAL A 14 -10.05 20.20 -23.20
N SER A 15 -10.93 19.85 -24.15
CA SER A 15 -11.03 18.48 -24.68
C SER A 15 -9.76 18.01 -25.37
N ASP A 16 -9.03 18.90 -26.04
CA ASP A 16 -7.75 18.56 -26.66
C ASP A 16 -6.61 18.45 -25.64
N MET A 17 -6.71 19.16 -24.52
CA MET A 17 -5.76 19.04 -23.40
C MET A 17 -5.97 17.75 -22.60
N ASP A 18 -7.21 17.36 -22.33
CA ASP A 18 -7.55 16.08 -21.69
C ASP A 18 -7.11 14.91 -22.58
N LYS A 19 -7.27 15.01 -23.89
CA LYS A 19 -6.74 14.02 -24.85
C LYS A 19 -5.22 14.02 -24.92
N LYS A 20 -4.56 15.16 -24.76
CA LYS A 20 -3.10 15.25 -24.71
C LYS A 20 -2.54 14.71 -23.40
N LEU A 21 -3.20 14.94 -22.26
CA LEU A 21 -2.83 14.34 -20.98
C LEU A 21 -3.03 12.82 -21.03
N GLY A 22 -4.15 12.33 -21.58
CA GLY A 22 -4.36 10.91 -21.83
C GLY A 22 -3.37 10.30 -22.83
N ALA A 23 -2.95 11.05 -23.86
CA ALA A 23 -1.93 10.61 -24.80
C ALA A 23 -0.51 10.67 -24.21
N LEU A 24 -0.22 11.60 -23.29
CA LEU A 24 1.03 11.68 -22.54
C LEU A 24 1.12 10.57 -21.49
N THR A 25 0.00 10.20 -20.85
CA THR A 25 -0.05 9.03 -19.95
C THR A 25 0.14 7.72 -20.72
N ALA A 26 -0.45 7.61 -21.91
CA ALA A 26 -0.21 6.47 -22.81
C ALA A 26 1.23 6.45 -23.36
N ALA A 27 1.81 7.59 -23.68
CA ALA A 27 3.20 7.69 -24.14
C ALA A 27 4.22 7.38 -23.03
N ALA A 28 3.95 7.77 -21.77
CA ALA A 28 4.78 7.43 -20.63
C ALA A 28 4.72 5.93 -20.31
N ALA A 29 3.53 5.31 -20.39
CA ALA A 29 3.36 3.87 -20.26
C ALA A 29 4.07 3.09 -21.39
N VAL A 30 4.05 3.63 -22.64
CA VAL A 30 4.76 3.05 -23.79
C VAL A 30 6.27 3.29 -23.69
N ALA A 31 6.73 4.42 -23.13
CA ALA A 31 8.16 4.68 -22.91
C ALA A 31 8.75 3.77 -21.83
N GLY A 32 8.00 3.47 -20.76
CA GLY A 32 8.39 2.48 -19.75
C GLY A 32 8.52 1.07 -20.33
N ALA A 33 7.59 0.67 -21.20
CA ALA A 33 7.64 -0.61 -21.91
C ALA A 33 8.66 -0.61 -23.07
N GLY A 34 8.88 0.54 -23.71
CA GLY A 34 9.83 0.69 -24.81
C GLY A 34 11.30 0.66 -24.41
N ALA A 35 11.63 1.14 -23.20
CA ALA A 35 12.98 1.08 -22.66
C ALA A 35 13.45 -0.37 -22.43
N ALA A 36 12.53 -1.26 -22.03
CA ALA A 36 12.83 -2.68 -21.90
C ALA A 36 13.08 -3.39 -23.24
N VAL A 37 12.45 -2.92 -24.33
CA VAL A 37 12.59 -3.52 -25.67
C VAL A 37 13.86 -3.03 -26.41
N VAL A 38 14.33 -1.81 -26.17
CA VAL A 38 15.54 -1.26 -26.84
C VAL A 38 16.81 -1.87 -26.27
N LEU A 39 16.85 -2.28 -25.00
CA LEU A 39 18.02 -2.96 -24.42
C LEU A 39 18.19 -4.42 -24.90
N ALA A 40 17.13 -5.05 -25.40
CA ALA A 40 17.19 -6.40 -25.95
C ALA A 40 17.70 -6.50 -27.40
N LYS A 41 17.88 -5.37 -28.11
CA LYS A 41 18.26 -5.34 -29.55
C LYS A 41 19.73 -5.04 -29.86
N LYS A 42 20.62 -4.92 -28.88
CA LYS A 42 22.06 -4.69 -29.10
C LYS A 42 22.95 -5.85 -28.67
N GLY A 43 22.61 -7.05 -29.10
CA GLY A 43 23.45 -8.24 -28.89
C GLY A 43 23.18 -9.27 -29.97
N GLY A 44 23.50 -8.93 -31.19
CA GLY A 44 23.39 -9.86 -32.31
C GLY A 44 24.72 -10.08 -33.03
N GLY A 45 25.13 -11.32 -33.11
CA GLY A 45 26.17 -11.71 -34.03
C GLY A 45 26.98 -12.94 -33.61
N GLY A 46 26.61 -14.12 -34.12
CA GLY A 46 27.44 -15.31 -34.01
C GLY A 46 26.67 -16.62 -34.23
N LYS A 47 26.46 -16.98 -35.48
CA LYS A 47 25.95 -18.31 -35.86
C LYS A 47 26.97 -19.39 -35.49
N LYS A 48 26.59 -20.39 -34.70
CA LYS A 48 27.12 -21.74 -34.75
C LYS A 48 25.99 -22.77 -34.61
N ALA A 49 26.16 -23.87 -35.34
CA ALA A 49 25.17 -24.87 -35.67
C ALA A 49 24.58 -25.60 -34.46
N ALA A 50 23.30 -25.94 -34.58
CA ALA A 50 22.54 -26.75 -33.64
C ALA A 50 22.91 -28.21 -33.70
N GLU A 51 23.33 -28.77 -32.59
CA GLU A 51 23.20 -30.20 -32.30
C GLU A 51 21.88 -30.47 -31.57
N LYS A 52 21.12 -31.41 -32.04
CA LYS A 52 19.87 -31.87 -31.46
C LYS A 52 20.17 -32.71 -30.22
N SER A 53 19.90 -32.16 -29.03
CA SER A 53 19.71 -32.97 -27.83
C SER A 53 18.23 -32.94 -27.45
N GLY A 54 17.71 -34.10 -27.02
CA GLY A 54 16.31 -34.29 -26.62
C GLY A 54 15.94 -33.50 -25.38
N PRO A 55 14.70 -33.57 -24.90
CA PRO A 55 14.23 -32.69 -23.84
C PRO A 55 14.98 -32.99 -22.52
N GLU A 56 15.96 -32.17 -22.21
CA GLU A 56 16.50 -32.14 -20.87
C GLU A 56 15.43 -31.56 -19.92
N THR A 57 15.08 -32.36 -18.93
CA THR A 57 14.28 -31.91 -17.80
C THR A 57 15.03 -30.78 -17.13
N CYS A 58 14.50 -29.57 -17.22
CA CYS A 58 15.03 -28.39 -16.54
C CYS A 58 15.02 -28.63 -15.03
N ALA A 59 16.15 -28.89 -14.44
CA ALA A 59 16.28 -29.03 -12.99
C ALA A 59 16.16 -27.64 -12.33
N PRO A 60 15.23 -27.43 -11.39
CA PRO A 60 14.99 -26.13 -10.76
C PRO A 60 16.16 -25.58 -9.96
N ALA A 61 17.10 -26.43 -9.56
CA ALA A 61 18.25 -26.04 -8.73
C ALA A 61 19.34 -25.24 -9.48
N SER A 62 19.40 -25.32 -10.81
CA SER A 62 20.45 -24.64 -11.57
C SER A 62 20.22 -23.11 -11.70
N TYR A 63 18.97 -22.66 -11.60
CA TYR A 63 18.63 -21.24 -11.79
C TYR A 63 19.05 -20.36 -10.61
N ARG A 64 19.05 -20.90 -9.38
CA ARG A 64 19.44 -20.16 -8.16
C ARG A 64 20.92 -19.81 -8.08
N ASN A 65 21.77 -20.50 -8.81
CA ASN A 65 23.23 -20.32 -8.82
C ASN A 65 23.79 -19.75 -10.13
N THR A 66 22.92 -19.34 -11.07
CA THR A 66 23.38 -18.62 -12.27
C THR A 66 23.77 -17.19 -11.90
N GLU A 67 24.69 -16.61 -12.67
CA GLU A 67 25.04 -15.17 -12.54
C GLU A 67 23.80 -14.25 -12.60
N LEU A 68 22.72 -14.69 -13.27
CA LEU A 68 21.41 -14.01 -13.33
C LEU A 68 20.59 -14.15 -12.04
N GLY A 69 20.84 -15.17 -11.22
CA GLY A 69 20.24 -15.35 -9.89
C GLY A 69 21.01 -14.67 -8.77
N LYS A 70 22.23 -14.23 -9.04
CA LYS A 70 22.92 -13.30 -8.15
C LYS A 70 22.29 -11.94 -8.35
N HIS A 71 21.77 -11.36 -7.27
CA HIS A 71 21.19 -10.02 -7.28
C HIS A 71 22.20 -9.04 -7.92
N GLU A 72 21.99 -8.72 -9.19
CA GLU A 72 22.73 -7.62 -9.77
C GLU A 72 22.28 -6.34 -9.08
N LYS A 73 23.15 -5.83 -8.24
CA LYS A 73 23.06 -4.44 -7.82
C LYS A 73 23.17 -3.61 -9.09
N ASN A 74 22.12 -2.85 -9.42
CA ASN A 74 22.35 -1.76 -10.34
C ASN A 74 23.39 -0.82 -9.69
N ARG A 75 23.96 0.08 -10.48
CA ARG A 75 24.98 1.03 -10.01
C ARG A 75 24.49 1.92 -8.85
N LYS A 76 23.19 1.93 -8.55
CA LYS A 76 22.51 2.73 -7.56
C LYS A 76 22.06 1.94 -6.31
N GLY A 77 22.36 0.66 -6.25
CA GLY A 77 22.01 -0.19 -5.12
C GLY A 77 20.59 -0.76 -5.15
N ILE A 78 19.82 -0.54 -6.22
CA ILE A 78 18.49 -1.15 -6.40
C ILE A 78 18.67 -2.62 -6.79
N TYR A 79 17.87 -3.48 -6.17
CA TYR A 79 17.81 -4.91 -6.50
C TYR A 79 16.63 -5.18 -7.41
N TYR A 80 16.88 -5.90 -8.51
CA TYR A 80 15.84 -6.36 -9.41
C TYR A 80 15.60 -7.86 -9.19
N THR A 81 14.34 -8.26 -9.25
CA THR A 81 13.95 -9.66 -9.33
C THR A 81 13.45 -9.92 -10.74
N ASN A 82 13.89 -11.01 -11.33
CA ASN A 82 13.44 -11.41 -12.67
C ASN A 82 12.05 -12.03 -12.67
N GLY A 83 11.43 -12.23 -11.53
CA GLY A 83 10.21 -13.00 -11.39
C GLY A 83 10.41 -14.46 -11.82
N ASN A 84 9.54 -15.33 -11.39
CA ASN A 84 9.56 -16.73 -11.83
C ASN A 84 8.13 -17.17 -12.09
N TYR A 85 7.75 -17.20 -13.37
CA TYR A 85 6.41 -17.61 -13.81
C TYR A 85 6.04 -19.02 -13.33
N GLU A 86 6.97 -19.96 -13.38
CA GLU A 86 6.73 -21.33 -12.93
C GLU A 86 6.47 -21.40 -11.42
N ALA A 87 7.25 -20.67 -10.62
CA ALA A 87 7.03 -20.60 -9.18
C ALA A 87 5.70 -19.94 -8.83
N PHE A 88 5.26 -18.95 -9.63
CA PHE A 88 3.96 -18.30 -9.46
C PHE A 88 2.80 -19.22 -9.89
N ALA A 89 2.90 -19.83 -11.08
CA ALA A 89 1.82 -20.62 -11.65
C ALA A 89 1.66 -22.00 -10.99
N ARG A 90 2.77 -22.59 -10.55
CA ARG A 90 2.86 -23.93 -9.95
C ARG A 90 3.90 -23.95 -8.85
N PRO A 91 3.59 -23.36 -7.68
CA PRO A 91 4.55 -23.34 -6.58
C PRO A 91 4.87 -24.77 -6.14
N GLU A 92 6.15 -25.09 -6.13
CA GLU A 92 6.65 -26.38 -5.64
C GLU A 92 7.11 -26.20 -4.19
N LYS A 93 6.88 -27.24 -3.36
CA LYS A 93 7.34 -27.24 -1.97
C LYS A 93 8.87 -27.10 -1.93
N PRO A 94 9.42 -26.04 -1.30
CA PRO A 94 10.87 -25.89 -1.15
C PRO A 94 11.47 -27.04 -0.34
N GLU A 95 12.65 -27.52 -0.75
CA GLU A 95 13.38 -28.55 -0.01
C GLU A 95 13.68 -28.08 1.42
N GLY A 96 13.38 -28.90 2.41
CA GLY A 96 13.64 -28.65 3.81
C GLY A 96 12.77 -27.58 4.45
N VAL A 97 11.67 -27.15 3.81
CA VAL A 97 10.76 -26.13 4.39
C VAL A 97 10.14 -26.60 5.70
N GLU A 98 9.95 -27.90 5.87
CA GLU A 98 9.46 -28.53 7.11
C GLU A 98 10.43 -28.38 8.30
N ASN A 99 11.69 -28.01 8.06
CA ASN A 99 12.68 -27.75 9.09
C ASN A 99 12.87 -26.27 9.37
N LYS A 100 12.07 -25.40 8.73
CA LYS A 100 12.14 -23.95 8.88
C LYS A 100 11.00 -23.45 9.74
N SER A 101 11.25 -22.39 10.49
CA SER A 101 10.20 -21.61 11.16
C SER A 101 10.18 -20.18 10.65
N ALA A 102 9.03 -19.54 10.72
CA ALA A 102 8.86 -18.14 10.34
C ALA A 102 8.31 -17.35 11.53
N TYR A 103 9.00 -16.29 11.90
CA TYR A 103 8.58 -15.34 12.91
C TYR A 103 8.18 -14.04 12.22
N ILE A 104 6.91 -13.68 12.34
CA ILE A 104 6.33 -12.50 11.67
C ILE A 104 5.97 -11.49 12.73
N VAL A 105 6.62 -10.32 12.69
CA VAL A 105 6.42 -9.25 13.65
C VAL A 105 5.31 -8.32 13.19
N GLY A 106 4.24 -8.26 13.97
CA GLY A 106 2.97 -7.61 13.65
C GLY A 106 1.99 -8.54 12.95
N SER A 107 0.72 -8.15 12.93
CA SER A 107 -0.38 -8.89 12.30
C SER A 107 -1.19 -8.02 11.33
N GLY A 108 -0.57 -6.98 10.78
CA GLY A 108 -1.17 -6.16 9.73
C GLY A 108 -1.31 -6.92 8.40
N LEU A 109 -1.92 -6.27 7.41
CA LEU A 109 -2.21 -6.87 6.09
C LEU A 109 -0.97 -7.52 5.45
N ALA A 110 0.20 -6.86 5.54
CA ALA A 110 1.44 -7.38 4.98
C ALA A 110 1.92 -8.65 5.71
N ALA A 111 1.81 -8.68 7.03
CA ALA A 111 2.16 -9.82 7.87
C ALA A 111 1.28 -11.03 7.54
N LEU A 112 -0.04 -10.82 7.55
CA LEU A 112 -1.00 -11.89 7.24
C LEU A 112 -0.84 -12.39 5.80
N ALA A 113 -0.57 -11.50 4.86
CA ALA A 113 -0.28 -11.88 3.48
C ALA A 113 0.98 -12.74 3.38
N ALA A 114 2.06 -12.37 4.09
CA ALA A 114 3.29 -13.16 4.14
C ALA A 114 3.01 -14.57 4.69
N ALA A 115 2.27 -14.67 5.80
CA ALA A 115 1.86 -15.96 6.37
C ALA A 115 1.03 -16.79 5.39
N CYS A 116 0.06 -16.18 4.71
CA CYS A 116 -0.76 -16.88 3.71
C CYS A 116 0.09 -17.41 2.55
N PHE A 117 1.04 -16.63 2.04
CA PHE A 117 1.94 -17.08 0.98
C PHE A 117 2.90 -18.18 1.47
N LEU A 118 3.37 -18.12 2.71
CA LEU A 118 4.18 -19.20 3.29
C LEU A 118 3.38 -20.51 3.38
N VAL A 119 2.11 -20.46 3.79
CA VAL A 119 1.22 -21.62 3.83
C VAL A 119 0.89 -22.12 2.43
N ARG A 120 0.38 -21.24 1.55
CA ARG A 120 -0.18 -21.61 0.25
C ARG A 120 0.89 -21.99 -0.77
N ASP A 121 1.90 -21.13 -0.92
CA ASP A 121 2.91 -21.24 -1.97
C ASP A 121 4.21 -21.85 -1.44
N GLY A 122 4.65 -21.44 -0.26
CA GLY A 122 5.81 -22.00 0.43
C GLY A 122 5.57 -23.40 0.99
N GLN A 123 4.31 -23.81 1.15
CA GLN A 123 3.91 -25.09 1.74
C GLN A 123 4.61 -25.38 3.08
N MET A 124 4.82 -24.31 3.85
CA MET A 124 5.37 -24.37 5.20
C MET A 124 4.28 -24.89 6.16
N PRO A 125 4.58 -25.80 7.08
CA PRO A 125 3.63 -26.21 8.11
C PRO A 125 3.14 -25.00 8.90
N GLY A 126 1.84 -24.90 9.15
CA GLY A 126 1.27 -23.74 9.83
C GLY A 126 1.79 -23.56 11.25
N ASP A 127 1.99 -24.64 11.99
CA ASP A 127 2.56 -24.64 13.33
C ASP A 127 4.03 -24.19 13.42
N HIS A 128 4.69 -24.04 12.27
CA HIS A 128 6.01 -23.42 12.14
C HIS A 128 5.96 -21.92 11.83
N ILE A 129 4.78 -21.34 11.70
CA ILE A 129 4.59 -19.91 11.42
C ILE A 129 4.03 -19.24 12.68
N HIS A 130 4.80 -18.29 13.22
CA HIS A 130 4.49 -17.58 14.46
C HIS A 130 4.26 -16.10 14.17
N ILE A 131 3.06 -15.59 14.41
CA ILE A 131 2.71 -14.18 14.28
C ILE A 131 2.76 -13.54 15.65
N LEU A 132 3.67 -12.58 15.83
CA LEU A 132 3.91 -11.89 17.10
C LEU A 132 3.19 -10.52 17.04
N GLU A 133 2.10 -10.39 17.79
CA GLU A 133 1.26 -9.19 17.80
C GLU A 133 1.17 -8.59 19.19
N ALA A 134 1.45 -7.30 19.30
CA ALA A 134 1.41 -6.58 20.57
C ALA A 134 -0.01 -6.39 21.13
N MET A 135 -0.99 -6.28 20.23
CA MET A 135 -2.40 -6.10 20.60
C MET A 135 -3.09 -7.46 20.80
N ASP A 136 -4.35 -7.42 21.21
CA ASP A 136 -5.25 -8.57 21.34
C ASP A 136 -6.12 -8.80 20.10
N VAL A 137 -5.92 -7.99 19.04
CA VAL A 137 -6.64 -8.05 17.77
C VAL A 137 -5.66 -7.97 16.61
N ALA A 138 -5.85 -8.79 15.59
CA ALA A 138 -5.09 -8.73 14.36
C ALA A 138 -5.53 -7.57 13.46
N GLY A 139 -4.69 -7.21 12.48
CA GLY A 139 -5.06 -6.30 11.39
C GLY A 139 -4.20 -5.05 11.28
N GLY A 140 -3.43 -4.69 12.30
CA GLY A 140 -2.60 -3.48 12.25
C GLY A 140 -3.42 -2.24 11.91
N ALA A 141 -3.06 -1.52 10.85
CA ALA A 141 -3.82 -0.34 10.40
C ALA A 141 -5.22 -0.65 9.82
N CYS A 142 -5.51 -1.92 9.56
CA CYS A 142 -6.79 -2.42 9.07
C CYS A 142 -7.61 -3.10 10.16
N ASP A 143 -7.27 -2.94 11.44
CA ASP A 143 -8.08 -3.40 12.54
C ASP A 143 -9.43 -2.67 12.58
N GLY A 144 -10.39 -3.28 13.23
CA GLY A 144 -11.69 -2.70 13.48
C GLY A 144 -12.30 -3.35 14.71
N ILE A 145 -12.94 -2.53 15.54
CA ILE A 145 -13.52 -2.96 16.80
C ILE A 145 -15.01 -2.64 16.77
N PHE A 146 -15.82 -3.60 17.19
CA PHE A 146 -17.20 -3.35 17.55
C PHE A 146 -17.31 -3.27 19.07
N ASP A 147 -17.67 -2.10 19.55
CA ASP A 147 -17.98 -1.85 20.95
C ASP A 147 -19.48 -1.59 21.11
N PRO A 148 -20.22 -2.40 21.86
CA PRO A 148 -21.68 -2.22 22.01
C PRO A 148 -22.10 -0.83 22.50
N SER A 149 -21.23 -0.15 23.24
CA SER A 149 -21.50 1.20 23.79
C SER A 149 -21.13 2.34 22.83
N ARG A 150 -20.19 2.10 21.90
CA ARG A 150 -19.63 3.12 21.00
C ARG A 150 -19.89 2.85 19.52
N GLY A 151 -20.33 1.65 19.17
CA GLY A 151 -20.48 1.22 17.79
C GLY A 151 -19.19 0.69 17.17
N TYR A 152 -19.04 0.91 15.87
CA TYR A 152 -17.82 0.49 15.16
C TYR A 152 -16.73 1.55 15.32
N VAL A 153 -15.51 1.11 15.60
CA VAL A 153 -14.33 1.98 15.73
C VAL A 153 -13.27 1.52 14.73
N MET A 154 -12.79 2.44 13.90
CA MET A 154 -11.73 2.20 12.92
C MET A 154 -10.67 3.30 13.00
N ARG A 155 -9.42 2.94 12.76
CA ARG A 155 -8.31 3.91 12.69
C ARG A 155 -8.16 4.51 11.30
N GLY A 156 -9.24 5.07 10.74
CA GLY A 156 -9.33 5.65 9.41
C GLY A 156 -9.82 4.66 8.35
N GLY A 157 -10.43 5.20 7.28
CA GLY A 157 -10.84 4.43 6.11
C GLY A 157 -9.64 3.97 5.29
N ARG A 158 -9.79 2.84 4.61
CA ARG A 158 -8.81 2.31 3.66
C ARG A 158 -9.53 1.95 2.38
N GLU A 159 -9.25 2.71 1.34
CA GLU A 159 -9.78 2.45 0.02
C GLU A 159 -8.88 1.46 -0.71
N MET A 160 -9.46 0.83 -1.72
CA MET A 160 -8.79 -0.13 -2.59
C MET A 160 -8.91 0.34 -4.05
N GLU A 161 -8.26 -0.37 -4.96
CA GLU A 161 -8.31 -0.06 -6.38
C GLU A 161 -8.13 -1.34 -7.23
N ASP A 162 -8.23 -1.23 -8.55
CA ASP A 162 -8.30 -2.40 -9.43
C ASP A 162 -6.94 -3.09 -9.67
N HIS A 163 -5.82 -2.51 -9.24
CA HIS A 163 -4.47 -2.98 -9.53
C HIS A 163 -3.66 -3.39 -8.28
N PHE A 164 -4.32 -3.92 -7.28
CA PHE A 164 -3.67 -4.60 -6.16
C PHE A 164 -3.45 -6.08 -6.48
N GLU A 165 -2.72 -6.38 -7.54
CA GLU A 165 -2.62 -7.71 -8.14
C GLU A 165 -2.15 -8.78 -7.14
N CYS A 166 -1.15 -8.48 -6.31
CA CYS A 166 -0.68 -9.43 -5.28
C CYS A 166 -1.77 -9.72 -4.25
N LEU A 167 -2.57 -8.70 -3.90
CA LEU A 167 -3.67 -8.85 -2.96
C LEU A 167 -4.83 -9.62 -3.59
N TRP A 168 -5.14 -9.37 -4.85
CA TRP A 168 -6.17 -10.11 -5.60
C TRP A 168 -5.77 -11.56 -5.83
N ASP A 169 -4.49 -11.83 -6.11
CA ASP A 169 -3.98 -13.18 -6.17
C ASP A 169 -4.17 -13.93 -4.85
N LEU A 170 -3.89 -13.28 -3.74
CA LEU A 170 -4.11 -13.84 -2.42
C LEU A 170 -5.59 -14.09 -2.16
N PHE A 171 -6.44 -13.06 -2.30
CA PHE A 171 -7.85 -13.11 -1.94
C PHE A 171 -8.70 -14.04 -2.78
N ARG A 172 -8.25 -14.44 -3.97
CA ARG A 172 -8.93 -15.51 -4.73
C ARG A 172 -8.82 -16.88 -4.04
N SER A 173 -7.87 -17.07 -3.14
CA SER A 173 -7.65 -18.32 -2.40
C SER A 173 -8.15 -18.25 -0.96
N ILE A 174 -8.51 -17.08 -0.43
CA ILE A 174 -9.07 -16.92 0.90
C ILE A 174 -10.59 -17.12 0.84
N PRO A 175 -11.16 -18.11 1.56
CA PRO A 175 -12.59 -18.35 1.57
C PRO A 175 -13.39 -17.18 2.12
N SER A 176 -14.53 -16.91 1.50
CA SER A 176 -15.54 -16.00 2.08
C SER A 176 -16.13 -16.59 3.35
N LEU A 177 -16.26 -15.76 4.39
CA LEU A 177 -16.95 -16.15 5.62
C LEU A 177 -18.48 -16.14 5.50
N GLU A 178 -19.01 -15.45 4.48
CA GLU A 178 -20.47 -15.31 4.31
C GLU A 178 -21.05 -16.23 3.24
N LYS A 179 -20.28 -16.54 2.20
CA LYS A 179 -20.77 -17.27 1.01
C LYS A 179 -19.98 -18.54 0.79
N PRO A 180 -20.53 -19.71 1.14
CA PRO A 180 -19.88 -20.99 0.87
C PRO A 180 -19.50 -21.15 -0.59
N GLY A 181 -18.26 -21.55 -0.84
CA GLY A 181 -17.72 -21.76 -2.19
C GLY A 181 -17.29 -20.50 -2.94
N ALA A 182 -17.42 -19.33 -2.32
CA ALA A 182 -16.88 -18.07 -2.84
C ALA A 182 -15.57 -17.70 -2.13
N SER A 183 -14.78 -16.86 -2.77
CA SER A 183 -13.60 -16.24 -2.18
C SER A 183 -13.89 -14.78 -1.74
N VAL A 184 -12.98 -14.22 -0.95
CA VAL A 184 -13.01 -12.79 -0.59
C VAL A 184 -12.94 -11.92 -1.86
N LEU A 185 -12.15 -12.34 -2.87
CA LEU A 185 -12.09 -11.64 -4.16
C LEU A 185 -13.43 -11.66 -4.90
N ASP A 186 -14.17 -12.77 -4.87
CA ASP A 186 -15.49 -12.86 -5.49
C ASP A 186 -16.47 -11.87 -4.88
N GLU A 187 -16.51 -11.76 -3.55
CA GLU A 187 -17.36 -10.79 -2.85
C GLU A 187 -17.02 -9.35 -3.19
N PHE A 188 -15.71 -9.04 -3.22
CA PHE A 188 -15.23 -7.73 -3.60
C PHE A 188 -15.61 -7.39 -5.05
N TYR A 189 -15.40 -8.32 -5.99
CA TYR A 189 -15.74 -8.16 -7.39
C TYR A 189 -17.25 -7.94 -7.57
N TRP A 190 -18.09 -8.78 -6.97
CA TRP A 190 -19.54 -8.67 -7.11
C TRP A 190 -20.08 -7.35 -6.55
N LEU A 191 -19.59 -6.95 -5.38
CA LEU A 191 -19.98 -5.68 -4.77
C LEU A 191 -19.67 -4.49 -5.69
N ASN A 192 -18.40 -4.38 -6.12
CA ASN A 192 -17.96 -3.21 -6.88
C ASN A 192 -18.51 -3.20 -8.33
N LYS A 193 -18.88 -4.35 -8.86
CA LYS A 193 -19.60 -4.45 -10.13
C LYS A 193 -21.07 -4.06 -10.02
N HIS A 194 -21.74 -4.46 -8.93
CA HIS A 194 -23.14 -4.15 -8.69
C HIS A 194 -23.34 -2.70 -8.24
N ASP A 195 -22.46 -2.20 -7.40
CA ASP A 195 -22.47 -0.85 -6.86
C ASP A 195 -21.14 -0.14 -7.14
N PRO A 196 -20.88 0.26 -8.40
CA PRO A 196 -19.66 0.98 -8.75
C PRO A 196 -19.62 2.31 -8.01
N ASN A 197 -18.43 2.64 -7.49
CA ASN A 197 -18.24 3.92 -6.84
C ASN A 197 -18.23 5.04 -7.88
N TYR A 198 -19.04 6.05 -7.64
CA TYR A 198 -18.95 7.36 -8.27
C TYR A 198 -19.57 8.39 -7.33
N SER A 199 -18.91 9.49 -7.13
CA SER A 199 -19.41 10.61 -6.37
C SER A 199 -18.70 11.85 -6.88
N LEU A 200 -19.40 12.95 -7.04
CA LEU A 200 -18.70 14.19 -7.34
C LEU A 200 -17.79 14.51 -6.16
N CYS A 201 -16.49 14.58 -6.43
CA CYS A 201 -15.55 15.10 -5.47
C CYS A 201 -15.93 16.55 -5.17
N ARG A 202 -16.48 16.78 -3.99
CA ARG A 202 -16.74 18.11 -3.49
C ARG A 202 -15.49 18.57 -2.75
N ALA A 203 -14.48 18.94 -3.49
CA ALA A 203 -13.31 19.56 -2.89
C ALA A 203 -13.72 20.91 -2.28
N THR A 204 -13.24 21.19 -1.10
CA THR A 204 -13.56 22.42 -0.36
C THR A 204 -12.34 23.30 -0.17
N VAL A 205 -12.56 24.61 -0.15
CA VAL A 205 -11.58 25.64 0.19
C VAL A 205 -12.13 26.51 1.30
N ASP A 206 -11.31 27.29 1.94
CA ASP A 206 -11.72 28.29 2.92
C ASP A 206 -12.74 27.76 3.96
N ARG A 207 -12.41 26.63 4.61
CA ARG A 207 -13.22 26.01 5.67
C ARG A 207 -14.59 25.51 5.20
N GLY A 208 -14.62 24.78 4.11
CA GLY A 208 -15.82 24.07 3.63
C GLY A 208 -16.58 24.79 2.54
N ARG A 209 -16.08 25.89 1.99
CA ARG A 209 -16.62 26.51 0.78
C ARG A 209 -16.34 25.61 -0.42
N ASP A 210 -17.35 25.36 -1.27
CA ASP A 210 -17.20 24.58 -2.48
C ASP A 210 -16.14 25.20 -3.42
N ALA A 211 -15.13 24.45 -3.78
CA ALA A 211 -14.05 24.90 -4.66
C ALA A 211 -14.50 25.03 -6.13
N ARG A 212 -15.70 24.55 -6.49
CA ARG A 212 -16.28 24.60 -7.84
C ARG A 212 -15.35 24.07 -8.92
N THR A 213 -14.81 22.92 -8.69
CA THR A 213 -13.84 22.27 -9.58
C THR A 213 -14.42 21.83 -10.92
N ASP A 214 -15.75 21.59 -10.97
CA ASP A 214 -16.49 21.08 -12.14
C ASP A 214 -15.88 19.80 -12.74
N GLY A 215 -15.19 19.00 -11.94
CA GLY A 215 -14.51 17.79 -12.38
C GLY A 215 -13.26 18.03 -13.26
N LYS A 216 -12.71 19.25 -13.23
CA LYS A 216 -11.56 19.63 -14.05
C LYS A 216 -10.30 19.78 -13.21
N PHE A 217 -9.16 19.47 -13.79
CA PHE A 217 -7.87 19.62 -13.11
C PHE A 217 -7.35 21.07 -13.12
N ASN A 218 -7.77 21.88 -14.06
CA ASN A 218 -7.31 23.28 -14.24
C ASN A 218 -5.78 23.43 -14.16
N LEU A 219 -5.07 22.43 -14.66
CA LEU A 219 -3.63 22.38 -14.69
C LEU A 219 -3.13 23.14 -15.93
N SER A 220 -2.20 24.07 -15.75
CA SER A 220 -1.59 24.81 -16.85
C SER A 220 -0.65 23.92 -17.68
N GLN A 221 -0.27 24.38 -18.87
CA GLN A 221 0.74 23.68 -19.65
C GLN A 221 2.07 23.59 -18.91
N LYS A 222 2.46 24.62 -18.15
CA LYS A 222 3.66 24.64 -17.33
C LYS A 222 3.54 23.59 -16.21
N GLY A 223 2.43 23.56 -15.47
CA GLY A 223 2.19 22.56 -14.43
C GLY A 223 2.23 21.12 -14.96
N CYS A 224 1.68 20.86 -16.16
CA CYS A 224 1.82 19.56 -16.82
C CYS A 224 3.29 19.21 -17.09
N MET A 225 4.11 20.18 -17.53
CA MET A 225 5.53 19.96 -17.76
C MET A 225 6.32 19.70 -16.47
N GLU A 226 5.95 20.33 -15.38
CA GLU A 226 6.56 20.08 -14.06
C GLU A 226 6.26 18.68 -13.55
N ILE A 227 5.03 18.21 -13.69
CA ILE A 227 4.65 16.82 -13.37
C ILE A 227 5.46 15.83 -14.24
N MET A 228 5.57 16.09 -15.54
CA MET A 228 6.39 15.26 -16.43
C MET A 228 7.86 15.27 -16.03
N LYS A 229 8.40 16.43 -15.64
CA LYS A 229 9.77 16.54 -15.14
C LYS A 229 9.97 15.70 -13.88
N LEU A 230 9.06 15.78 -12.90
CA LEU A 230 9.12 14.93 -11.69
C LEU A 230 9.15 13.45 -12.08
N PHE A 231 8.26 13.02 -12.98
CA PHE A 231 8.18 11.63 -13.43
C PHE A 231 9.48 11.13 -14.07
N MET A 232 10.18 11.99 -14.82
CA MET A 232 11.42 11.66 -15.51
C MET A 232 12.69 11.89 -14.69
N THR A 233 12.61 12.58 -13.55
CA THR A 233 13.76 12.85 -12.68
C THR A 233 14.24 11.54 -12.06
N PRO A 234 15.53 11.22 -12.07
CA PRO A 234 16.08 10.05 -11.35
C PRO A 234 15.72 10.07 -9.88
N ASP A 235 15.52 8.89 -9.29
CA ASP A 235 15.10 8.78 -7.87
C ASP A 235 16.12 9.38 -6.91
N GLU A 236 17.41 9.21 -7.21
CA GLU A 236 18.49 9.74 -6.39
C GLU A 236 18.55 11.28 -6.34
N ASP A 237 18.07 11.94 -7.38
CA ASP A 237 17.98 13.41 -7.42
C ASP A 237 16.81 13.94 -6.56
N LEU A 238 15.95 13.04 -6.08
CA LEU A 238 14.76 13.35 -5.28
C LEU A 238 14.88 12.97 -3.79
N TYR A 239 15.96 12.28 -3.37
CA TYR A 239 16.07 11.74 -2.00
C TYR A 239 15.93 12.79 -0.89
N ASP A 240 16.39 14.01 -1.13
CA ASP A 240 16.33 15.10 -0.16
C ASP A 240 15.40 16.25 -0.62
N LYS A 241 14.52 15.99 -1.61
CA LYS A 241 13.58 16.97 -2.14
C LYS A 241 12.19 16.81 -1.53
N THR A 242 11.58 17.94 -1.22
CA THR A 242 10.14 18.02 -0.94
C THR A 242 9.34 18.29 -2.20
N ILE A 243 8.03 18.13 -2.12
CA ILE A 243 7.13 18.44 -3.24
C ILE A 243 7.23 19.93 -3.61
N GLU A 244 7.37 20.81 -2.62
CA GLU A 244 7.53 22.26 -2.84
C GLU A 244 8.88 22.65 -3.44
N ASP A 245 9.89 21.77 -3.40
CA ASP A 245 11.16 21.99 -4.09
C ASP A 245 11.11 21.68 -5.60
N VAL A 246 10.07 20.98 -6.06
CA VAL A 246 9.98 20.48 -7.44
C VAL A 246 8.82 21.08 -8.22
N PHE A 247 7.83 21.65 -7.55
CA PHE A 247 6.70 22.32 -8.14
C PHE A 247 6.63 23.79 -7.74
N ASP A 248 5.97 24.57 -8.56
CA ASP A 248 5.67 25.98 -8.26
C ASP A 248 4.15 26.22 -8.06
N ASP A 249 3.79 27.47 -7.85
CA ASP A 249 2.42 27.89 -7.60
C ASP A 249 1.40 27.46 -8.67
N GLU A 250 1.85 27.17 -9.88
CA GLU A 250 0.95 26.74 -10.95
C GLU A 250 0.39 25.33 -10.72
N VAL A 251 1.17 24.44 -10.11
CA VAL A 251 0.69 23.13 -9.70
C VAL A 251 -0.17 23.27 -8.45
N PHE A 252 0.31 23.99 -7.43
CA PHE A 252 -0.36 24.10 -6.14
C PHE A 252 -1.70 24.84 -6.21
N SER A 253 -1.88 25.79 -7.13
CA SER A 253 -3.15 26.49 -7.35
C SER A 253 -4.13 25.71 -8.22
N SER A 254 -3.72 24.60 -8.81
CA SER A 254 -4.58 23.78 -9.66
C SER A 254 -5.57 22.94 -8.86
N THR A 255 -6.71 22.62 -9.46
CA THR A 255 -7.64 21.65 -8.87
C THR A 255 -7.10 20.22 -8.95
N PHE A 256 -6.13 19.94 -9.81
CA PHE A 256 -5.39 18.68 -9.80
C PHE A 256 -4.69 18.45 -8.46
N TRP A 257 -3.95 19.45 -7.95
CA TRP A 257 -3.29 19.34 -6.64
C TRP A 257 -4.30 19.13 -5.51
N LEU A 258 -5.43 19.84 -5.56
CA LEU A 258 -6.49 19.69 -4.57
C LEU A 258 -7.06 18.26 -4.55
N TYR A 259 -7.33 17.64 -5.70
CA TYR A 259 -7.75 16.24 -5.78
C TYR A 259 -6.67 15.28 -5.30
N TRP A 260 -5.44 15.49 -5.77
CA TRP A 260 -4.32 14.61 -5.47
C TRP A 260 -4.01 14.58 -3.98
N ARG A 261 -3.87 15.75 -3.36
CA ARG A 261 -3.60 15.84 -1.92
C ARG A 261 -4.73 15.30 -1.07
N THR A 262 -5.98 15.48 -1.49
CA THR A 262 -7.17 14.94 -0.79
C THR A 262 -7.21 13.42 -0.86
N MET A 263 -6.98 12.85 -2.04
CA MET A 263 -7.04 11.39 -2.24
C MET A 263 -5.91 10.66 -1.51
N PHE A 264 -4.70 11.19 -1.56
CA PHE A 264 -3.50 10.50 -1.08
C PHE A 264 -2.88 11.14 0.18
N ALA A 265 -3.55 12.12 0.77
CA ALA A 265 -3.11 12.81 1.99
C ALA A 265 -1.71 13.45 1.89
N PHE A 266 -1.37 14.01 0.71
CA PHE A 266 -0.12 14.73 0.54
C PHE A 266 -0.17 16.15 1.07
N GLU A 267 0.96 16.61 1.60
CA GLU A 267 1.26 17.99 1.91
C GLU A 267 2.48 18.48 1.12
N ASN A 268 2.62 19.79 0.93
CA ASN A 268 3.67 20.37 0.10
C ASN A 268 5.09 19.99 0.56
N TRP A 269 5.26 19.80 1.86
CA TRP A 269 6.53 19.44 2.50
C TRP A 269 6.83 17.93 2.50
N HIS A 270 5.93 17.08 1.98
CA HIS A 270 6.19 15.65 1.83
C HIS A 270 7.26 15.37 0.77
N SER A 271 7.78 14.15 0.77
CA SER A 271 8.82 13.72 -0.15
C SER A 271 8.38 13.78 -1.61
N ALA A 272 9.18 14.44 -2.46
CA ALA A 272 8.98 14.44 -3.90
C ALA A 272 9.17 13.06 -4.51
N LEU A 273 10.07 12.24 -3.96
CA LEU A 273 10.24 10.85 -4.39
C LEU A 273 8.99 10.04 -4.11
N GLU A 274 8.43 10.15 -2.92
CA GLU A 274 7.19 9.45 -2.58
C GLU A 274 6.06 9.84 -3.52
N MET A 275 5.88 11.13 -3.79
CA MET A 275 4.88 11.58 -4.78
C MET A 275 5.14 10.99 -6.17
N LYS A 276 6.39 10.93 -6.63
CA LYS A 276 6.74 10.29 -7.90
C LYS A 276 6.34 8.81 -7.93
N LEU A 277 6.63 8.06 -6.86
CA LEU A 277 6.27 6.64 -6.74
C LEU A 277 4.74 6.45 -6.76
N TYR A 278 4.00 7.34 -6.10
CA TYR A 278 2.53 7.35 -6.18
C TYR A 278 2.05 7.64 -7.60
N PHE A 279 2.64 8.60 -8.31
CA PHE A 279 2.31 8.83 -9.72
C PHE A 279 2.54 7.58 -10.58
N GLN A 280 3.66 6.92 -10.43
CA GLN A 280 3.96 5.69 -11.16
C GLN A 280 2.96 4.59 -10.85
N ARG A 281 2.51 4.50 -9.59
CA ARG A 281 1.57 3.48 -9.13
C ARG A 281 0.12 3.77 -9.57
N PHE A 282 -0.31 5.03 -9.55
CA PHE A 282 -1.70 5.41 -9.74
C PHE A 282 -1.98 6.20 -11.03
N ILE A 283 -1.04 6.27 -11.94
CA ILE A 283 -1.20 7.07 -13.18
C ILE A 283 -2.43 6.67 -14.00
N HIS A 284 -2.78 5.39 -14.02
CA HIS A 284 -3.93 4.86 -14.74
C HIS A 284 -5.28 5.24 -14.09
N HIS A 285 -5.28 5.76 -12.87
CA HIS A 285 -6.46 6.20 -12.13
C HIS A 285 -6.67 7.72 -12.12
N ILE A 286 -5.78 8.49 -12.70
CA ILE A 286 -5.87 9.98 -12.67
C ILE A 286 -7.23 10.48 -13.17
N ALA A 287 -7.77 9.87 -14.22
CA ALA A 287 -9.07 10.27 -14.77
C ALA A 287 -10.24 10.07 -13.79
N GLY A 288 -10.11 9.16 -12.82
CA GLY A 288 -11.13 8.87 -11.81
C GLY A 288 -11.00 9.68 -10.51
N LEU A 289 -10.05 10.62 -10.42
CA LEU A 289 -9.90 11.47 -9.24
C LEU A 289 -11.11 12.40 -9.00
N PRO A 290 -11.68 13.04 -10.04
CA PRO A 290 -12.78 14.00 -9.82
C PRO A 290 -14.10 13.37 -9.35
N ASP A 291 -14.33 12.09 -9.57
CA ASP A 291 -15.57 11.39 -9.23
C ASP A 291 -15.34 10.17 -8.31
N PHE A 292 -14.13 9.97 -7.84
CA PHE A 292 -13.71 8.83 -7.02
C PHE A 292 -13.98 7.45 -7.64
N SER A 293 -14.21 7.36 -8.95
CA SER A 293 -14.47 6.07 -9.61
C SER A 293 -13.28 5.11 -9.53
N ALA A 294 -12.09 5.65 -9.32
CA ALA A 294 -10.88 4.85 -9.06
C ALA A 294 -10.96 4.06 -7.74
N LEU A 295 -11.68 4.56 -6.75
CA LEU A 295 -11.75 3.93 -5.43
C LEU A 295 -12.73 2.77 -5.42
N LYS A 296 -12.31 1.69 -4.78
CA LYS A 296 -13.11 0.49 -4.52
C LYS A 296 -13.24 0.26 -3.03
N PHE A 297 -14.32 -0.35 -2.64
CA PHE A 297 -14.66 -0.56 -1.23
C PHE A 297 -14.99 -2.02 -0.96
N THR A 298 -14.80 -2.41 0.29
CA THR A 298 -15.30 -3.66 0.85
C THR A 298 -16.74 -3.47 1.35
N ARG A 299 -17.45 -4.57 1.59
CA ARG A 299 -18.84 -4.54 2.06
C ARG A 299 -18.96 -4.00 3.48
N TYR A 300 -18.07 -4.46 4.32
CA TYR A 300 -17.92 -4.00 5.70
C TYR A 300 -16.63 -3.24 5.84
N ASN A 301 -16.20 -2.91 7.05
CA ASN A 301 -14.88 -2.38 7.28
C ASN A 301 -13.80 -3.42 6.88
N GLN A 302 -12.54 -2.98 6.79
CA GLN A 302 -11.46 -3.84 6.31
C GLN A 302 -11.17 -5.00 7.27
N TYR A 303 -11.47 -4.87 8.56
CA TYR A 303 -11.27 -5.96 9.50
C TYR A 303 -12.16 -7.16 9.16
N GLU A 304 -13.48 -6.95 9.10
CA GLU A 304 -14.42 -8.04 8.80
C GLU A 304 -14.29 -8.55 7.37
N SER A 305 -13.99 -7.66 6.43
CA SER A 305 -13.97 -8.03 5.00
C SER A 305 -12.68 -8.67 4.54
N LEU A 306 -11.55 -8.36 5.16
CA LEU A 306 -10.22 -8.77 4.70
C LEU A 306 -9.41 -9.47 5.78
N ILE A 307 -9.29 -8.88 6.96
CA ILE A 307 -8.40 -9.37 8.02
C ILE A 307 -8.95 -10.65 8.64
N LEU A 308 -10.20 -10.64 9.05
CA LEU A 308 -10.82 -11.79 9.70
C LEU A 308 -10.86 -13.04 8.82
N PRO A 309 -11.19 -12.96 7.51
CA PRO A 309 -11.08 -14.12 6.62
C PRO A 309 -9.65 -14.67 6.51
N MET A 310 -8.63 -13.79 6.43
CA MET A 310 -7.23 -14.23 6.40
C MET A 310 -6.81 -14.88 7.71
N GLN A 311 -7.20 -14.30 8.86
CA GLN A 311 -6.93 -14.87 10.17
C GLN A 311 -7.55 -16.26 10.28
N LYS A 312 -8.82 -16.42 9.89
CA LYS A 312 -9.49 -17.72 9.92
C LYS A 312 -8.80 -18.76 9.03
N TYR A 313 -8.42 -18.39 7.83
CA TYR A 313 -7.66 -19.24 6.92
C TYR A 313 -6.33 -19.71 7.54
N LEU A 314 -5.62 -18.80 8.22
CA LEU A 314 -4.35 -19.10 8.86
C LEU A 314 -4.53 -19.94 10.14
N GLU A 315 -5.56 -19.68 10.95
CA GLU A 315 -5.91 -20.49 12.11
C GLU A 315 -6.25 -21.93 11.70
N GLU A 316 -7.02 -22.11 10.62
CA GLU A 316 -7.34 -23.43 10.06
C GLU A 316 -6.10 -24.17 9.53
N ALA A 317 -5.11 -23.42 9.02
CA ALA A 317 -3.81 -23.96 8.63
C ALA A 317 -2.88 -24.29 9.82
N GLY A 318 -3.26 -23.94 11.06
CA GLY A 318 -2.48 -24.18 12.27
C GLY A 318 -1.45 -23.11 12.59
N VAL A 319 -1.54 -21.91 12.02
CA VAL A 319 -0.61 -20.80 12.30
C VAL A 319 -0.78 -20.33 13.75
N ASP A 320 0.34 -20.11 14.43
CA ASP A 320 0.41 -19.73 15.83
C ASP A 320 0.35 -18.20 15.99
N PHE A 321 -0.78 -17.69 16.45
CA PHE A 321 -0.98 -16.28 16.77
C PHE A 321 -0.63 -16.01 18.23
N ARG A 322 0.44 -15.22 18.47
CA ARG A 322 0.90 -14.82 19.81
C ARG A 322 0.53 -13.37 20.08
N PHE A 323 -0.70 -13.15 20.49
CA PHE A 323 -1.17 -11.84 20.94
C PHE A 323 -0.54 -11.42 22.27
N GLY A 324 -0.56 -10.13 22.60
CA GLY A 324 0.10 -9.58 23.79
C GLY A 324 1.63 -9.70 23.75
N THR A 325 2.21 -9.86 22.55
CA THR A 325 3.65 -10.03 22.33
C THR A 325 4.21 -8.83 21.60
N GLU A 326 4.77 -7.87 22.32
CA GLU A 326 5.45 -6.71 21.78
C GLU A 326 6.90 -7.06 21.45
N VAL A 327 7.26 -7.10 20.18
CA VAL A 327 8.67 -7.24 19.76
C VAL A 327 9.38 -5.90 19.94
N THR A 328 10.41 -5.89 20.77
CA THR A 328 11.17 -4.69 21.13
C THR A 328 12.46 -4.55 20.34
N ASN A 329 13.03 -5.65 19.85
CA ASN A 329 14.24 -5.64 19.06
C ASN A 329 14.37 -6.94 18.23
N VAL A 330 15.15 -6.85 17.15
CA VAL A 330 15.71 -8.00 16.43
C VAL A 330 17.21 -7.84 16.44
N ILE A 331 17.92 -8.82 16.99
CA ILE A 331 19.38 -8.79 17.13
C ILE A 331 20.01 -9.41 15.89
N PHE A 332 21.05 -8.75 15.39
CA PHE A 332 21.78 -9.18 14.19
C PHE A 332 23.24 -9.49 14.48
N ASP A 333 23.72 -10.56 13.89
CA ASP A 333 25.15 -10.78 13.65
C ASP A 333 25.52 -10.11 12.32
N ILE A 334 26.43 -9.14 12.38
CA ILE A 334 26.81 -8.32 11.23
C ILE A 334 28.28 -8.56 10.92
N ARG A 335 28.54 -9.29 9.83
CA ARG A 335 29.90 -9.64 9.38
C ARG A 335 30.01 -9.49 7.87
N ASP A 336 31.08 -8.83 7.41
CA ASP A 336 31.41 -8.69 5.99
C ASP A 336 30.23 -8.14 5.14
N GLY A 337 29.44 -7.22 5.72
CA GLY A 337 28.25 -6.63 5.07
C GLY A 337 27.01 -7.53 5.05
N ARG A 338 27.13 -8.78 5.52
CA ARG A 338 26.00 -9.69 5.71
C ARG A 338 25.34 -9.43 7.07
N LYS A 339 24.05 -9.40 7.10
CA LYS A 339 23.23 -9.24 8.31
C LYS A 339 22.37 -10.48 8.50
N THR A 340 22.54 -11.16 9.63
CA THR A 340 21.80 -12.38 9.97
C THR A 340 21.09 -12.15 11.30
N ALA A 341 19.77 -12.27 11.36
CA ALA A 341 19.02 -12.21 12.60
C ALA A 341 19.38 -13.42 13.48
N THR A 342 19.68 -13.18 14.76
CA THR A 342 20.13 -14.19 15.71
C THR A 342 19.22 -14.33 16.92
N ALA A 343 18.44 -13.29 17.23
CA ALA A 343 17.43 -13.34 18.28
C ALA A 343 16.35 -12.29 18.04
N ILE A 344 15.16 -12.56 18.62
CA ILE A 344 14.09 -11.61 18.75
C ILE A 344 13.90 -11.33 20.25
N GLU A 345 13.96 -10.07 20.65
CA GLU A 345 13.63 -9.63 22.00
C GLU A 345 12.17 -9.15 22.00
N CYS A 346 11.39 -9.63 22.95
CA CYS A 346 9.99 -9.28 23.05
C CYS A 346 9.56 -9.13 24.51
N ARG A 347 8.43 -8.49 24.71
CA ARG A 347 7.73 -8.37 25.97
C ARG A 347 6.38 -9.07 25.86
N VAL A 348 6.20 -10.13 26.61
CA VAL A 348 4.95 -10.90 26.61
C VAL A 348 4.20 -10.58 27.90
N ASN A 349 3.03 -9.97 27.80
CA ASN A 349 2.24 -9.52 28.95
C ASN A 349 3.08 -8.72 29.98
N GLY A 350 4.00 -7.89 29.49
CA GLY A 350 4.89 -7.06 30.30
C GLY A 350 6.18 -7.72 30.79
N ALA A 351 6.39 -9.02 30.56
CA ALA A 351 7.62 -9.71 30.92
C ALA A 351 8.58 -9.85 29.73
N GLU A 352 9.83 -9.50 29.93
CA GLU A 352 10.88 -9.62 28.89
C GLU A 352 11.13 -11.09 28.56
N GLN A 353 11.19 -11.40 27.28
CA GLN A 353 11.48 -12.73 26.73
C GLN A 353 12.37 -12.61 25.50
N GLY A 354 13.08 -13.69 25.18
CA GLY A 354 13.91 -13.80 24.00
C GLY A 354 13.61 -15.07 23.21
N ILE A 355 13.58 -14.95 21.88
CA ILE A 355 13.53 -16.08 20.95
C ILE A 355 14.89 -16.18 20.29
N VAL A 356 15.59 -17.26 20.52
CA VAL A 356 16.88 -17.54 19.85
C VAL A 356 16.58 -18.08 18.48
N LEU A 357 17.22 -17.50 17.47
CA LEU A 357 17.06 -17.86 16.06
C LEU A 357 18.22 -18.72 15.59
N THR A 358 17.92 -19.57 14.64
CA THR A 358 18.86 -20.41 13.91
C THR A 358 18.95 -19.99 12.44
N GLU A 359 19.84 -20.59 11.68
CA GLU A 359 19.94 -20.39 10.22
C GLU A 359 18.72 -20.91 9.44
N ASN A 360 17.85 -21.70 10.08
CA ASN A 360 16.61 -22.22 9.50
C ASN A 360 15.42 -21.32 9.75
N ASP A 361 15.58 -20.27 10.54
CA ASP A 361 14.49 -19.36 10.89
C ASP A 361 14.42 -18.18 9.92
N LEU A 362 13.19 -17.79 9.58
CA LEU A 362 12.87 -16.62 8.77
C LEU A 362 12.25 -15.55 9.68
N VAL A 363 12.66 -14.30 9.53
CA VAL A 363 12.10 -13.18 10.28
C VAL A 363 11.53 -12.16 9.30
N PHE A 364 10.27 -11.81 9.49
CA PHE A 364 9.58 -10.77 8.73
C PHE A 364 9.20 -9.63 9.67
N VAL A 365 9.76 -8.44 9.46
CA VAL A 365 9.41 -7.26 10.24
C VAL A 365 8.51 -6.37 9.40
N THR A 366 7.24 -6.28 9.78
CA THR A 366 6.20 -5.60 8.99
C THR A 366 5.63 -4.35 9.67
N ASN A 367 6.16 -3.96 10.80
CA ASN A 367 5.73 -2.81 11.59
C ASN A 367 6.07 -1.49 10.87
N GLY A 368 5.42 -0.41 11.26
CA GLY A 368 5.67 0.92 10.75
C GLY A 368 4.44 1.52 10.08
N SER A 369 3.31 1.49 10.77
CA SER A 369 2.06 2.07 10.30
C SER A 369 1.94 3.55 10.71
N CYS A 370 1.29 4.35 9.85
CA CYS A 370 0.87 5.71 10.21
C CYS A 370 -0.15 5.76 11.36
N THR A 371 -0.72 4.61 11.74
CA THR A 371 -1.63 4.48 12.90
C THR A 371 -0.89 4.19 14.20
N GLU A 372 0.42 4.07 14.18
CA GLU A 372 1.21 3.91 15.40
C GLU A 372 1.02 5.12 16.31
N GLY A 373 0.84 4.85 17.58
CA GLY A 373 0.59 5.92 18.53
C GLY A 373 -0.81 6.52 18.51
N THR A 374 -1.79 5.90 17.82
CA THR A 374 -3.19 6.34 17.84
C THR A 374 -3.70 6.54 19.27
N ILE A 375 -4.33 7.68 19.50
CA ILE A 375 -5.02 8.00 20.74
C ILE A 375 -6.51 8.10 20.45
N TYR A 376 -7.30 7.44 21.25
CA TYR A 376 -8.75 7.40 21.06
C TYR A 376 -9.43 8.46 21.93
N GLY A 377 -10.39 9.16 21.35
CA GLY A 377 -11.40 9.91 22.06
C GLY A 377 -12.68 9.11 22.23
N ASP A 378 -13.66 9.69 22.91
CA ASP A 378 -15.01 9.16 23.02
C ASP A 378 -16.06 10.26 22.82
N GLN A 379 -17.34 9.98 23.14
CA GLN A 379 -18.44 10.95 22.98
C GLN A 379 -18.25 12.24 23.80
N ASP A 380 -17.61 12.14 24.94
CA ASP A 380 -17.51 13.22 25.93
C ASP A 380 -16.09 13.80 26.03
N HIS A 381 -15.09 13.10 25.50
CA HIS A 381 -13.69 13.46 25.64
C HIS A 381 -12.98 13.43 24.29
N ALA A 382 -12.47 14.58 23.86
CA ALA A 382 -11.56 14.63 22.70
C ALA A 382 -10.25 13.91 23.03
N PRO A 383 -9.60 13.28 22.05
CA PRO A 383 -8.25 12.76 22.26
C PRO A 383 -7.30 13.88 22.62
N ASN A 384 -6.35 13.62 23.53
CA ASN A 384 -5.35 14.63 23.91
C ASN A 384 -4.36 14.84 22.74
N GLY A 385 -4.42 16.01 22.10
CA GLY A 385 -3.56 16.40 21.00
C GLY A 385 -2.10 16.69 21.38
N ASP A 386 -1.80 16.82 22.68
CA ASP A 386 -0.45 17.10 23.19
C ASP A 386 0.36 15.81 23.46
N ALA A 387 -0.06 14.69 22.86
CA ALA A 387 0.62 13.43 23.05
C ALA A 387 2.07 13.48 22.56
N GLU A 388 3.01 13.18 23.43
CA GLU A 388 4.41 13.00 23.06
C GLU A 388 4.56 11.83 22.09
N VAL A 389 5.57 11.92 21.20
CA VAL A 389 5.97 10.77 20.38
C VAL A 389 6.24 9.58 21.29
N ARG A 390 5.46 8.55 21.16
CA ARG A 390 5.64 7.36 22.00
C ARG A 390 7.03 6.76 21.77
N THR A 391 7.69 6.43 22.85
CA THR A 391 9.01 5.79 22.84
C THR A 391 8.91 4.27 22.74
N SER A 392 7.71 3.73 22.72
CA SER A 392 7.39 2.30 22.57
C SER A 392 6.73 2.01 21.22
N GLY A 393 6.51 0.74 20.92
CA GLY A 393 5.83 0.29 19.73
C GLY A 393 6.74 0.09 18.54
N CYS A 394 6.18 0.08 17.34
CA CYS A 394 6.89 -0.29 16.12
C CYS A 394 8.04 0.65 15.77
N TRP A 395 7.94 1.93 16.06
CA TRP A 395 9.02 2.89 15.79
C TRP A 395 10.20 2.71 16.74
N SER A 396 9.97 2.28 17.98
CA SER A 396 11.03 1.87 18.91
C SER A 396 11.79 0.67 18.37
N LEU A 397 11.10 -0.33 17.86
CA LEU A 397 11.71 -1.49 17.22
C LEU A 397 12.62 -1.08 16.08
N TRP A 398 12.15 -0.24 15.14
CA TRP A 398 12.96 0.24 14.03
C TRP A 398 14.16 1.07 14.48
N LYS A 399 14.03 1.90 15.52
CA LYS A 399 15.14 2.63 16.12
C LYS A 399 16.18 1.69 16.73
N ASN A 400 15.74 0.63 17.41
CA ASN A 400 16.65 -0.37 17.99
C ASN A 400 17.39 -1.16 16.91
N ILE A 401 16.71 -1.56 15.84
CA ILE A 401 17.32 -2.20 14.68
C ILE A 401 18.34 -1.26 14.01
N ALA A 402 17.96 -0.01 13.75
CA ALA A 402 18.82 0.96 13.07
C ALA A 402 20.10 1.32 13.85
N ARG A 403 20.09 1.22 15.18
CA ARG A 403 21.31 1.43 16.00
C ARG A 403 22.41 0.40 15.78
N GLN A 404 22.05 -0.78 15.25
CA GLN A 404 23.02 -1.87 15.04
C GLN A 404 23.84 -1.70 13.77
N ASP A 405 23.25 -1.08 12.71
CA ASP A 405 23.97 -0.80 11.46
C ASP A 405 23.26 0.33 10.69
N PRO A 406 24.00 1.34 10.19
CA PRO A 406 23.41 2.46 9.43
C PRO A 406 22.65 2.05 8.15
N ALA A 407 22.92 0.86 7.61
CA ALA A 407 22.23 0.35 6.42
C ALA A 407 20.78 -0.08 6.70
N PHE A 408 20.37 -0.16 7.97
CA PHE A 408 18.95 -0.34 8.33
C PHE A 408 18.11 0.93 8.22
N GLY A 409 18.73 2.06 7.89
CA GLY A 409 18.03 3.29 7.60
C GLY A 409 17.98 4.29 8.77
N ARG A 410 17.08 5.26 8.65
CA ARG A 410 16.96 6.41 9.57
C ARG A 410 15.51 6.59 9.99
N PRO A 411 15.00 5.77 10.92
CA PRO A 411 13.59 5.79 11.33
C PRO A 411 13.14 7.14 11.92
N GLU A 412 14.05 7.93 12.47
CA GLU A 412 13.76 9.26 12.99
C GLU A 412 13.16 10.20 11.92
N LYS A 413 13.48 10.01 10.65
CA LYS A 413 12.87 10.81 9.57
C LYS A 413 11.35 10.62 9.45
N PHE A 414 10.82 9.50 9.95
CA PHE A 414 9.40 9.16 9.87
C PHE A 414 8.64 9.41 11.17
N CYS A 415 9.31 9.45 12.32
CA CYS A 415 8.64 9.40 13.62
C CYS A 415 9.12 10.44 14.64
N SER A 416 9.87 11.48 14.22
CA SER A 416 10.43 12.45 15.17
C SER A 416 9.67 13.78 15.27
N ASP A 417 8.78 14.08 14.34
CA ASP A 417 8.06 15.35 14.30
C ASP A 417 6.53 15.09 14.21
N ILE A 418 5.86 15.14 15.37
CA ILE A 418 4.41 14.92 15.47
C ILE A 418 3.65 15.96 14.64
N SER A 419 4.11 17.21 14.57
CA SER A 419 3.41 18.27 13.85
C SER A 419 3.27 17.95 12.35
N LYS A 420 4.17 17.12 11.83
CA LYS A 420 4.18 16.67 10.44
C LYS A 420 3.52 15.31 10.22
N THR A 421 3.20 14.58 11.27
CA THR A 421 2.67 13.21 11.19
C THR A 421 1.30 13.06 11.83
N ASN A 422 0.74 14.14 12.36
CA ASN A 422 -0.58 14.11 12.98
C ASN A 422 -1.67 13.86 11.95
N TRP A 423 -2.52 12.89 12.23
CA TRP A 423 -3.66 12.51 11.44
C TRP A 423 -4.89 12.34 12.33
N GLU A 424 -5.99 12.96 11.97
CA GLU A 424 -7.23 12.87 12.73
C GLU A 424 -8.28 12.14 11.90
N SER A 425 -8.99 11.21 12.52
CA SER A 425 -10.12 10.53 11.90
C SER A 425 -11.23 10.33 12.91
N ALA A 426 -12.47 10.26 12.43
CA ALA A 426 -13.63 10.00 13.24
C ALA A 426 -14.57 9.00 12.55
N THR A 427 -15.06 8.04 13.32
CA THR A 427 -16.20 7.20 12.92
C THR A 427 -17.44 7.70 13.63
N ILE A 428 -18.46 8.03 12.87
CA ILE A 428 -19.73 8.54 13.40
C ILE A 428 -20.82 7.51 13.13
N THR A 429 -21.37 6.94 14.20
CA THR A 429 -22.52 6.02 14.14
C THR A 429 -23.79 6.79 14.49
N THR A 430 -24.76 6.82 13.58
CA THR A 430 -26.05 7.46 13.83
C THR A 430 -27.13 6.42 14.10
N LEU A 431 -28.04 6.73 15.02
CA LEU A 431 -29.14 5.85 15.42
C LEU A 431 -30.43 6.13 14.64
N ASP A 432 -30.45 7.18 13.81
CA ASP A 432 -31.59 7.54 12.97
C ASP A 432 -31.13 8.10 11.60
N ASP A 433 -32.11 8.31 10.72
CA ASP A 433 -31.88 8.72 9.34
C ASP A 433 -31.81 10.24 9.13
N LYS A 434 -31.80 11.05 10.17
CA LYS A 434 -31.88 12.52 10.05
C LYS A 434 -30.71 13.14 9.30
N ILE A 435 -29.53 12.49 9.36
CA ILE A 435 -28.34 12.96 8.64
C ILE A 435 -28.38 12.65 7.14
N LEU A 436 -29.14 11.65 6.71
CA LEU A 436 -29.10 11.15 5.33
C LEU A 436 -29.46 12.22 4.27
N PRO A 437 -30.43 13.13 4.48
CA PRO A 437 -30.68 14.20 3.53
C PRO A 437 -29.49 15.14 3.32
N TYR A 438 -28.71 15.38 4.37
CA TYR A 438 -27.51 16.21 4.29
C TYR A 438 -26.41 15.51 3.49
N ILE A 439 -26.17 14.23 3.73
CA ILE A 439 -25.22 13.41 2.97
C ILE A 439 -25.65 13.38 1.50
N THR A 440 -26.91 13.09 1.21
CA THR A 440 -27.44 13.07 -0.16
C THR A 440 -27.25 14.43 -0.85
N ASN A 441 -27.46 15.53 -0.12
CA ASN A 441 -27.25 16.86 -0.71
C ASN A 441 -25.78 17.13 -1.05
N ILE A 442 -24.85 16.65 -0.23
CA ILE A 442 -23.41 16.79 -0.46
C ILE A 442 -22.93 15.87 -1.59
N CYS A 443 -23.18 14.58 -1.47
CA CYS A 443 -22.66 13.55 -2.38
C CYS A 443 -23.47 13.39 -3.66
N LYS A 444 -24.66 14.00 -3.74
CA LYS A 444 -25.65 13.82 -4.84
C LYS A 444 -26.06 12.37 -5.07
N ARG A 445 -25.92 11.54 -4.04
CA ARG A 445 -26.33 10.14 -4.03
C ARG A 445 -26.92 9.78 -2.66
N ASP A 446 -28.02 9.02 -2.67
CA ASP A 446 -28.66 8.55 -1.43
C ASP A 446 -27.81 7.42 -0.82
N PRO A 447 -27.27 7.57 0.40
CA PRO A 447 -26.42 6.56 1.03
C PRO A 447 -27.15 5.25 1.33
N ARG A 448 -28.49 5.22 1.32
CA ARG A 448 -29.27 3.97 1.46
C ARG A 448 -29.23 3.09 0.22
N THR A 449 -28.86 3.64 -0.93
CA THR A 449 -28.81 2.92 -2.21
C THR A 449 -27.42 2.37 -2.53
N GLY A 450 -26.43 2.68 -1.71
CA GLY A 450 -25.05 2.23 -1.88
C GLY A 450 -24.08 3.15 -1.15
N LYS A 451 -22.80 2.89 -1.34
CA LYS A 451 -21.75 3.70 -0.74
C LYS A 451 -21.65 5.09 -1.37
N VAL A 452 -21.31 6.06 -0.55
CA VAL A 452 -21.08 7.45 -0.96
C VAL A 452 -19.73 7.92 -0.41
N VAL A 453 -19.00 8.66 -1.23
CA VAL A 453 -17.71 9.24 -0.87
C VAL A 453 -17.67 10.68 -1.35
N THR A 454 -17.06 11.56 -0.56
CA THR A 454 -16.79 12.95 -0.94
C THR A 454 -15.49 13.41 -0.27
N GLY A 455 -14.76 14.28 -0.91
CA GLY A 455 -13.57 14.94 -0.39
C GLY A 455 -13.78 16.42 -0.11
#